data_b4c48abb43be9c0b3410dff5d309fd27
#
_entry.id   b4c48abb43be9c0b3410dff5d309fd27
#
_cell.length_a   1.000
_cell.length_b   1.000
_cell.length_c   1.000
_cell.angle_alpha   90.00
_cell.angle_beta   90.00
_cell.angle_gamma   90.00
#
_symmetry.space_group_name_H-M   'P 1'
#
loop_
_entity.id
_entity.type
_entity.pdbx_description
1 polymer ?
#
loop_
_entity_poly.entity_id
_entity_poly.type
_entity_poly.pdbx_seq_one_letter_code
_entity_poly.pdbx_strand_id
1 'polypeptide(L)'
;MPMTTFDHDMLREIYEQPHALRRTCELYLAHNALKPQVAALLAGWAIPEGEILIAASGSSRHSGLAAEILLEDLCGLAVDVEYASEYSTRGSDPTGALRHPSVLVLSQSGETSDTLAALREARHRSQKTLAITNVAASTMASEADVSMPVAAGIERAIPATKSFTCQLAALYLLALYEAARLGSMNAQTLAFHIRELQGLPASIEAQLDNWRHQAAALAEKYKSANTFLYLGRGIHYAIAREGALKLKEASYVHAEGYPTGELKHGPNALVSDSVPLVVLATVDPALPGSVLRYEKTLQLLRDMQAQGARVIAVANSSDTEIAALASDCIYVEPEPEYLLPIAEVIPLQLFSYFMALAHGVNVDRPRNLSKAVVEPHPSS
;
A
#
# COMPACT_ATOMS: atom_id res chain seq x y z
N MET A 1 14.13 -10.42 -25.05
CA MET A 1 14.09 -8.96 -25.10
C MET A 1 15.45 -8.44 -24.66
N PRO A 2 16.04 -7.39 -25.27
CA PRO A 2 17.27 -6.80 -24.77
C PRO A 2 17.03 -6.33 -23.33
N MET A 3 17.96 -6.62 -22.42
CA MET A 3 17.92 -6.12 -21.04
C MET A 3 17.94 -4.59 -21.11
N THR A 4 16.81 -3.96 -20.74
CA THR A 4 16.77 -2.51 -20.57
C THR A 4 17.72 -2.18 -19.41
N THR A 5 18.78 -1.44 -19.68
CA THR A 5 19.66 -0.95 -18.62
C THR A 5 18.95 0.18 -17.91
N PHE A 6 18.72 0.03 -16.62
CA PHE A 6 18.17 1.07 -15.76
C PHE A 6 19.31 1.79 -15.02
N ASP A 7 19.25 3.11 -14.96
CA ASP A 7 20.27 3.93 -14.31
C ASP A 7 20.22 3.81 -12.76
N HIS A 8 19.07 3.42 -12.20
CA HIS A 8 18.83 3.34 -10.78
C HIS A 8 18.09 2.06 -10.38
N ASP A 9 18.38 1.55 -9.20
CA ASP A 9 17.72 0.38 -8.62
C ASP A 9 16.21 0.64 -8.44
N MET A 10 15.78 1.80 -7.95
CA MET A 10 14.37 2.12 -7.75
C MET A 10 13.57 2.00 -9.06
N LEU A 11 14.06 2.54 -10.16
CA LEU A 11 13.34 2.45 -11.44
C LEU A 11 13.27 1.00 -11.93
N ARG A 12 14.37 0.24 -11.82
CA ARG A 12 14.38 -1.19 -12.14
C ARG A 12 13.35 -1.93 -11.31
N GLU A 13 13.30 -1.71 -10.02
CA GLU A 13 12.41 -2.37 -9.08
C GLU A 13 10.94 -2.01 -9.29
N ILE A 14 10.65 -0.79 -9.76
CA ILE A 14 9.30 -0.41 -10.24
C ILE A 14 8.91 -1.27 -11.46
N TYR A 15 9.81 -1.47 -12.42
CA TYR A 15 9.56 -2.30 -13.60
C TYR A 15 9.52 -3.81 -13.30
N GLU A 16 10.09 -4.25 -12.18
CA GLU A 16 10.02 -5.63 -11.71
C GLU A 16 8.67 -5.98 -11.05
N GLN A 17 7.82 -5.01 -10.74
CA GLN A 17 6.56 -5.23 -9.99
C GLN A 17 5.64 -6.26 -10.64
N PRO A 18 5.38 -6.28 -11.97
CA PRO A 18 4.54 -7.31 -12.58
C PRO A 18 5.06 -8.72 -12.33
N HIS A 19 6.39 -8.93 -12.44
CA HIS A 19 7.00 -10.21 -12.17
C HIS A 19 6.97 -10.59 -10.68
N ALA A 20 7.18 -9.63 -9.79
CA ALA A 20 7.13 -9.84 -8.35
C ALA A 20 5.71 -10.21 -7.88
N LEU A 21 4.69 -9.56 -8.44
CA LEU A 21 3.28 -9.88 -8.21
C LEU A 21 2.94 -11.30 -8.69
N ARG A 22 3.34 -11.68 -9.91
CA ARG A 22 3.14 -13.05 -10.42
C ARG A 22 3.75 -14.08 -9.48
N ARG A 23 5.02 -13.92 -9.10
CA ARG A 23 5.68 -14.85 -8.16
C ARG A 23 4.99 -14.91 -6.80
N THR A 24 4.53 -13.78 -6.28
CA THR A 24 3.80 -13.73 -5.00
C THR A 24 2.46 -14.47 -5.11
N CYS A 25 1.70 -14.24 -6.18
CA CYS A 25 0.46 -14.98 -6.45
C CYS A 25 0.72 -16.49 -6.61
N GLU A 26 1.78 -16.89 -7.30
CA GLU A 26 2.17 -18.28 -7.52
C GLU A 26 2.51 -19.03 -6.23
N LEU A 27 2.89 -18.35 -5.15
CA LEU A 27 3.07 -19.01 -3.84
C LEU A 27 1.74 -19.60 -3.33
N TYR A 28 0.62 -18.91 -3.58
CA TYR A 28 -0.68 -19.16 -2.94
C TYR A 28 -1.75 -19.65 -3.91
N LEU A 29 -1.61 -19.41 -5.20
CA LEU A 29 -2.61 -19.70 -6.23
C LEU A 29 -2.17 -20.79 -7.21
N ALA A 30 -3.13 -21.63 -7.62
CA ALA A 30 -3.00 -22.56 -8.72
C ALA A 30 -4.35 -22.70 -9.44
N HIS A 31 -4.36 -22.63 -10.78
CA HIS A 31 -5.56 -22.85 -11.60
C HIS A 31 -6.79 -22.04 -11.14
N ASN A 32 -6.62 -20.74 -10.91
CA ASN A 32 -7.66 -19.81 -10.43
C ASN A 32 -8.27 -20.20 -9.06
N ALA A 33 -7.52 -20.85 -8.20
CA ALA A 33 -7.93 -21.24 -6.86
C ALA A 33 -6.79 -21.08 -5.85
N LEU A 34 -7.14 -20.93 -4.59
CA LEU A 34 -6.19 -21.03 -3.48
C LEU A 34 -5.63 -22.46 -3.42
N LYS A 35 -4.31 -22.59 -3.28
CA LYS A 35 -3.68 -23.89 -3.09
C LYS A 35 -4.12 -24.51 -1.77
N PRO A 36 -4.30 -25.84 -1.69
CA PRO A 36 -4.65 -26.51 -0.42
C PRO A 36 -3.65 -26.22 0.71
N GLN A 37 -2.38 -25.98 0.37
CA GLN A 37 -1.33 -25.66 1.33
C GLN A 37 -1.57 -24.32 2.06
N VAL A 38 -2.36 -23.39 1.49
CA VAL A 38 -2.70 -22.12 2.16
C VAL A 38 -3.48 -22.37 3.43
N ALA A 39 -4.42 -23.30 3.43
CA ALA A 39 -5.17 -23.68 4.61
C ALA A 39 -4.26 -24.32 5.68
N ALA A 40 -3.31 -25.16 5.28
CA ALA A 40 -2.33 -25.74 6.20
C ALA A 40 -1.36 -24.66 6.75
N LEU A 41 -0.92 -23.72 5.92
CA LEU A 41 -0.07 -22.61 6.32
C LEU A 41 -0.77 -21.74 7.38
N LEU A 42 -2.03 -21.38 7.14
CA LEU A 42 -2.79 -20.48 8.00
C LEU A 42 -3.52 -21.19 9.17
N ALA A 43 -3.37 -22.52 9.31
CA ALA A 43 -4.04 -23.27 10.36
C ALA A 43 -3.63 -22.82 11.79
N GLY A 44 -2.42 -22.30 11.95
CA GLY A 44 -1.93 -21.73 13.23
C GLY A 44 -2.44 -20.30 13.50
N TRP A 45 -2.98 -19.64 12.48
CA TRP A 45 -3.58 -18.33 12.57
C TRP A 45 -5.05 -18.47 12.95
N ALA A 46 -5.40 -18.00 14.13
CA ALA A 46 -6.77 -17.99 14.61
C ALA A 46 -7.18 -16.57 14.99
N ILE A 47 -8.44 -16.23 14.73
CA ILE A 47 -9.04 -14.92 15.05
C ILE A 47 -10.22 -15.19 16.00
N PRO A 48 -9.95 -15.54 17.27
CA PRO A 48 -10.97 -16.07 18.17
C PRO A 48 -12.10 -15.08 18.48
N GLU A 49 -11.82 -13.79 18.53
CA GLU A 49 -12.79 -12.74 18.85
C GLU A 49 -13.24 -11.94 17.63
N GLY A 50 -12.85 -12.35 16.41
CA GLY A 50 -13.14 -11.62 15.19
C GLY A 50 -12.38 -10.30 15.09
N GLU A 51 -11.30 -10.12 15.84
CA GLU A 51 -10.52 -8.88 15.94
C GLU A 51 -9.07 -9.11 15.50
N ILE A 52 -8.55 -8.20 14.70
CA ILE A 52 -7.17 -8.17 14.25
C ILE A 52 -6.56 -6.82 14.59
N LEU A 53 -5.34 -6.82 15.10
CA LEU A 53 -4.50 -5.65 15.19
C LEU A 53 -3.35 -5.81 14.20
N ILE A 54 -3.16 -4.82 13.34
CA ILE A 54 -2.04 -4.77 12.40
C ILE A 54 -1.00 -3.81 12.95
N ALA A 55 0.21 -4.33 13.25
CA ALA A 55 1.32 -3.52 13.74
C ALA A 55 2.44 -3.47 12.70
N ALA A 56 2.76 -2.27 12.21
CA ALA A 56 3.77 -2.08 11.18
C ALA A 56 4.34 -0.67 11.19
N SER A 57 5.40 -0.44 10.39
CA SER A 57 6.07 0.85 10.25
C SER A 57 6.16 1.27 8.78
N GLY A 58 6.18 2.57 8.52
CA GLY A 58 6.40 3.15 7.18
C GLY A 58 5.43 2.63 6.12
N SER A 59 5.96 2.24 4.95
CA SER A 59 5.18 1.69 3.83
C SER A 59 4.38 0.44 4.23
N SER A 60 4.96 -0.44 5.05
CA SER A 60 4.24 -1.63 5.53
C SER A 60 3.00 -1.28 6.36
N ARG A 61 3.03 -0.16 7.12
CA ARG A 61 1.83 0.31 7.81
C ARG A 61 0.77 0.81 6.82
N HIS A 62 1.18 1.44 5.71
CA HIS A 62 0.22 1.86 4.68
C HIS A 62 -0.41 0.66 3.98
N SER A 63 0.32 -0.45 3.76
CA SER A 63 -0.32 -1.69 3.30
C SER A 63 -1.28 -2.26 4.35
N GLY A 64 -0.99 -2.10 5.64
CA GLY A 64 -1.91 -2.42 6.75
C GLY A 64 -3.21 -1.62 6.70
N LEU A 65 -3.16 -0.30 6.42
CA LEU A 65 -4.37 0.53 6.25
C LEU A 65 -5.25 0.08 5.07
N ALA A 66 -4.64 -0.45 3.99
CA ALA A 66 -5.42 -1.06 2.92
C ALA A 66 -6.03 -2.41 3.37
N ALA A 67 -5.27 -3.19 4.15
CA ALA A 67 -5.74 -4.47 4.67
C ALA A 67 -6.90 -4.33 5.67
N GLU A 68 -6.93 -3.26 6.47
CA GLU A 68 -8.06 -2.91 7.34
C GLU A 68 -9.36 -2.93 6.53
N ILE A 69 -9.44 -2.14 5.47
CA ILE A 69 -10.62 -2.08 4.60
C ILE A 69 -10.92 -3.45 3.94
N LEU A 70 -9.90 -4.16 3.48
CA LEU A 70 -10.07 -5.49 2.86
C LEU A 70 -10.70 -6.50 3.82
N LEU A 71 -10.18 -6.57 5.05
CA LEU A 71 -10.62 -7.54 6.05
C LEU A 71 -11.98 -7.17 6.65
N GLU A 72 -12.26 -5.87 6.82
CA GLU A 72 -13.55 -5.40 7.28
C GLU A 72 -14.64 -5.64 6.22
N ASP A 73 -14.41 -5.19 4.98
CA ASP A 73 -15.41 -5.27 3.90
C ASP A 73 -15.67 -6.71 3.44
N LEU A 74 -14.63 -7.54 3.32
CA LEU A 74 -14.76 -8.89 2.77
C LEU A 74 -15.05 -9.95 3.84
N CYS A 75 -14.56 -9.75 5.06
CA CYS A 75 -14.62 -10.76 6.11
C CYS A 75 -15.56 -10.39 7.26
N GLY A 76 -15.93 -9.12 7.41
CA GLY A 76 -16.71 -8.63 8.56
C GLY A 76 -15.91 -8.66 9.88
N LEU A 77 -14.58 -8.62 9.79
CA LEU A 77 -13.69 -8.58 10.95
C LEU A 77 -13.54 -7.14 11.46
N ALA A 78 -13.27 -6.98 12.76
CA ALA A 78 -12.86 -5.70 13.30
C ALA A 78 -11.32 -5.59 13.20
N VAL A 79 -10.83 -4.53 12.57
CA VAL A 79 -9.39 -4.35 12.34
C VAL A 79 -8.92 -2.99 12.86
N ASP A 80 -7.78 -2.97 13.53
CA ASP A 80 -7.11 -1.75 13.97
C ASP A 80 -5.67 -1.74 13.44
N VAL A 81 -5.17 -0.57 13.02
CA VAL A 81 -3.83 -0.42 12.42
C VAL A 81 -3.00 0.55 13.22
N GLU A 82 -2.07 0.02 14.02
CA GLU A 82 -1.19 0.80 14.87
C GLU A 82 0.22 0.97 14.28
N TYR A 83 0.91 1.99 14.75
CA TYR A 83 2.36 2.04 14.58
C TYR A 83 3.00 0.97 15.48
N ALA A 84 3.93 0.20 14.92
CA ALA A 84 4.59 -0.87 15.68
C ALA A 84 5.32 -0.33 16.94
N SER A 85 5.94 0.87 16.85
CA SER A 85 6.54 1.57 17.98
C SER A 85 5.54 1.88 19.09
N GLU A 86 4.34 2.36 18.74
CA GLU A 86 3.31 2.71 19.72
C GLU A 86 2.72 1.46 20.38
N TYR A 87 2.44 0.43 19.59
CA TYR A 87 1.93 -0.83 20.12
C TYR A 87 2.90 -1.46 21.13
N SER A 88 4.19 -1.53 20.80
CA SER A 88 5.21 -2.15 21.66
C SER A 88 5.47 -1.37 22.96
N THR A 89 5.22 -0.05 22.95
CA THR A 89 5.51 0.84 24.09
C THR A 89 4.29 1.23 24.90
N ARG A 90 3.08 0.84 24.49
CA ARG A 90 1.82 1.18 25.21
C ARG A 90 1.77 0.62 26.65
N GLY A 91 2.69 -0.30 27.00
CA GLY A 91 2.80 -0.87 28.33
C GLY A 91 1.87 -2.06 28.59
N SER A 92 2.06 -2.69 29.75
CA SER A 92 1.23 -3.81 30.17
C SER A 92 -0.18 -3.37 30.52
N ASP A 93 -1.16 -4.23 30.29
CA ASP A 93 -2.51 -4.05 30.80
C ASP A 93 -2.58 -4.37 32.30
N PRO A 94 -2.57 -3.35 33.18
CA PRO A 94 -2.59 -3.59 34.63
C PRO A 94 -3.94 -4.11 35.12
N THR A 95 -4.96 -4.11 34.28
CA THR A 95 -6.32 -4.50 34.66
C THR A 95 -6.72 -5.87 34.08
N GLY A 96 -5.97 -6.41 33.11
CA GLY A 96 -6.36 -7.61 32.36
C GLY A 96 -7.63 -7.43 31.53
N ALA A 97 -8.03 -6.17 31.28
CA ALA A 97 -9.29 -5.86 30.60
C ALA A 97 -9.08 -5.55 29.10
N LEU A 98 -7.83 -5.53 28.62
CA LEU A 98 -7.56 -5.31 27.21
C LEU A 98 -8.03 -6.51 26.38
N ARG A 99 -8.59 -6.19 25.24
CA ARG A 99 -8.90 -7.19 24.21
C ARG A 99 -7.62 -7.89 23.75
N HIS A 100 -7.75 -9.15 23.38
CA HIS A 100 -6.65 -9.95 22.87
C HIS A 100 -6.83 -10.23 21.36
N PRO A 101 -6.78 -9.18 20.49
CA PRO A 101 -6.87 -9.41 19.06
C PRO A 101 -5.72 -10.29 18.58
N SER A 102 -5.90 -10.96 17.46
CA SER A 102 -4.78 -11.58 16.77
C SER A 102 -3.92 -10.49 16.11
N VAL A 103 -2.60 -10.62 16.17
CA VAL A 103 -1.68 -9.58 15.73
C VAL A 103 -1.03 -9.94 14.39
N LEU A 104 -1.25 -9.11 13.39
CA LEU A 104 -0.60 -9.20 12.09
C LEU A 104 0.56 -8.19 12.04
N VAL A 105 1.78 -8.67 11.81
CA VAL A 105 2.97 -7.83 11.67
C VAL A 105 3.46 -7.83 10.22
N LEU A 106 3.81 -6.64 9.72
CA LEU A 106 4.23 -6.44 8.33
C LEU A 106 5.62 -5.79 8.29
N SER A 107 6.56 -6.41 7.57
CA SER A 107 7.89 -5.83 7.32
C SER A 107 8.48 -6.39 6.05
N GLN A 108 9.08 -5.54 5.21
CA GLN A 108 9.79 -6.01 4.02
C GLN A 108 10.98 -6.91 4.40
N SER A 109 11.83 -6.45 5.32
CA SER A 109 13.03 -7.18 5.74
C SER A 109 12.76 -8.27 6.77
N GLY A 110 11.70 -8.12 7.57
CA GLY A 110 11.44 -8.94 8.75
C GLY A 110 12.44 -8.71 9.90
N GLU A 111 13.25 -7.62 9.82
CA GLU A 111 14.27 -7.25 10.80
C GLU A 111 14.06 -5.83 11.37
N THR A 112 12.94 -5.17 11.05
CA THR A 112 12.63 -3.83 11.56
C THR A 112 12.45 -3.88 13.08
N SER A 113 13.25 -3.13 13.82
CA SER A 113 13.31 -3.16 15.30
C SER A 113 11.95 -2.97 15.96
N ASP A 114 11.22 -1.92 15.58
CA ASP A 114 9.90 -1.63 16.16
C ASP A 114 8.88 -2.73 15.86
N THR A 115 8.92 -3.32 14.63
CA THR A 115 7.99 -4.40 14.25
C THR A 115 8.33 -5.70 14.98
N LEU A 116 9.61 -5.99 15.21
CA LEU A 116 10.04 -7.12 16.04
C LEU A 116 9.64 -6.92 17.50
N ALA A 117 9.79 -5.70 18.04
CA ALA A 117 9.32 -5.39 19.37
C ALA A 117 7.82 -5.57 19.52
N ALA A 118 7.03 -5.14 18.52
CA ALA A 118 5.59 -5.36 18.49
C ALA A 118 5.22 -6.86 18.44
N LEU A 119 5.90 -7.65 17.62
CA LEU A 119 5.70 -9.11 17.56
C LEU A 119 5.99 -9.77 18.91
N ARG A 120 7.10 -9.41 19.54
CA ARG A 120 7.50 -9.97 20.85
C ARG A 120 6.53 -9.56 21.94
N GLU A 121 6.03 -8.33 21.94
CA GLU A 121 5.00 -7.87 22.87
C GLU A 121 3.68 -8.63 22.67
N ALA A 122 3.24 -8.85 21.44
CA ALA A 122 2.04 -9.68 21.15
C ALA A 122 2.20 -11.10 21.69
N ARG A 123 3.36 -11.73 21.50
CA ARG A 123 3.66 -13.05 22.03
C ARG A 123 3.72 -13.07 23.56
N HIS A 124 4.29 -12.05 24.18
CA HIS A 124 4.30 -11.88 25.64
C HIS A 124 2.86 -11.83 26.20
N ARG A 125 1.94 -11.21 25.47
CA ARG A 125 0.51 -11.16 25.80
C ARG A 125 -0.25 -12.42 25.38
N SER A 126 0.43 -13.46 24.90
CA SER A 126 -0.18 -14.72 24.41
C SER A 126 -1.17 -14.52 23.26
N GLN A 127 -1.04 -13.45 22.48
CA GLN A 127 -1.84 -13.20 21.28
C GLN A 127 -1.32 -14.06 20.12
N LYS A 128 -2.23 -14.48 19.24
CA LYS A 128 -1.84 -15.19 18.01
C LYS A 128 -1.19 -14.22 17.03
N THR A 129 -0.10 -14.66 16.40
CA THR A 129 0.72 -13.80 15.54
C THR A 129 0.86 -14.35 14.14
N LEU A 130 0.66 -13.46 13.14
CA LEU A 130 0.94 -13.72 11.72
C LEU A 130 1.95 -12.70 11.24
N ALA A 131 3.01 -13.14 10.54
CA ALA A 131 3.99 -12.27 9.92
C ALA A 131 3.86 -12.31 8.40
N ILE A 132 3.85 -11.12 7.74
CA ILE A 132 4.03 -11.02 6.29
C ILE A 132 5.36 -10.33 6.02
N THR A 133 6.28 -11.04 5.35
CA THR A 133 7.63 -10.54 5.06
C THR A 133 8.15 -11.04 3.71
N ASN A 134 9.08 -10.28 3.12
CA ASN A 134 9.75 -10.69 1.88
C ASN A 134 10.99 -11.59 2.12
N VAL A 135 11.43 -11.70 3.37
CA VAL A 135 12.58 -12.52 3.75
C VAL A 135 12.11 -13.70 4.62
N ALA A 136 11.90 -14.85 3.99
CA ALA A 136 11.34 -16.03 4.65
C ALA A 136 12.22 -16.58 5.80
N ALA A 137 13.53 -16.28 5.81
CA ALA A 137 14.45 -16.68 6.87
C ALA A 137 14.71 -15.57 7.90
N SER A 138 13.86 -14.52 7.92
CA SER A 138 14.00 -13.40 8.86
C SER A 138 13.63 -13.78 10.29
N THR A 139 14.09 -12.96 11.23
CA THR A 139 13.75 -13.09 12.67
C THR A 139 12.24 -13.04 12.87
N MET A 140 11.55 -12.10 12.20
CA MET A 140 10.09 -11.97 12.30
C MET A 140 9.36 -13.23 11.82
N ALA A 141 9.82 -13.82 10.68
CA ALA A 141 9.23 -15.03 10.13
C ALA A 141 9.41 -16.25 11.05
N SER A 142 10.54 -16.32 11.78
CA SER A 142 10.86 -17.42 12.68
C SER A 142 10.20 -17.29 14.05
N GLU A 143 9.94 -16.05 14.52
CA GLU A 143 9.34 -15.80 15.83
C GLU A 143 7.80 -15.79 15.81
N ALA A 144 7.14 -15.52 14.69
CA ALA A 144 5.69 -15.52 14.58
C ALA A 144 5.11 -16.95 14.62
N ASP A 145 3.86 -17.10 15.10
CA ASP A 145 3.16 -18.40 15.06
C ASP A 145 2.95 -18.89 13.61
N VAL A 146 2.69 -17.95 12.69
CA VAL A 146 2.53 -18.20 11.26
C VAL A 146 3.29 -17.16 10.46
N SER A 147 3.92 -17.57 9.36
CA SER A 147 4.58 -16.66 8.42
C SER A 147 4.03 -16.85 7.02
N MET A 148 3.62 -15.75 6.39
CA MET A 148 3.13 -15.68 5.02
C MET A 148 4.12 -14.87 4.17
N PRO A 149 5.07 -15.51 3.47
CA PRO A 149 6.08 -14.79 2.69
C PRO A 149 5.50 -14.13 1.44
N VAL A 150 6.12 -13.03 0.99
CA VAL A 150 5.96 -12.51 -0.35
C VAL A 150 7.20 -12.83 -1.20
N ALA A 151 7.07 -12.73 -2.54
CA ALA A 151 8.15 -13.09 -3.47
C ALA A 151 8.61 -11.89 -4.29
N ALA A 152 8.79 -10.73 -3.64
CA ALA A 152 9.25 -9.51 -4.31
C ALA A 152 10.71 -9.64 -4.83
N GLY A 153 11.48 -10.60 -4.30
CA GLY A 153 12.90 -10.72 -4.57
C GLY A 153 13.72 -9.66 -3.83
N ILE A 154 15.00 -9.52 -4.19
CA ILE A 154 15.90 -8.55 -3.54
C ILE A 154 15.48 -7.14 -3.94
N GLU A 155 15.21 -6.28 -2.97
CA GLU A 155 14.91 -4.86 -3.13
C GLU A 155 16.05 -4.04 -2.53
N ARG A 156 16.77 -3.29 -3.38
CA ARG A 156 18.02 -2.58 -3.02
C ARG A 156 17.81 -1.10 -2.77
N ALA A 157 16.92 -0.47 -3.54
CA ALA A 157 16.57 0.92 -3.32
C ALA A 157 15.99 1.08 -1.92
N ILE A 158 16.33 2.16 -1.22
CA ILE A 158 15.81 2.42 0.13
C ILE A 158 14.29 2.64 0.07
N PRO A 159 13.73 3.48 -0.83
CA PRO A 159 12.29 3.60 -0.96
C PRO A 159 11.68 2.28 -1.43
N ALA A 160 10.74 1.74 -0.65
CA ALA A 160 10.05 0.50 -0.99
C ALA A 160 9.13 0.69 -2.21
N THR A 161 9.16 -0.27 -3.13
CA THR A 161 8.31 -0.30 -4.34
C THR A 161 7.63 -1.65 -4.52
N LYS A 162 8.33 -2.64 -5.07
CA LYS A 162 7.80 -3.98 -5.36
C LYS A 162 7.44 -4.79 -4.11
N SER A 163 8.14 -4.58 -3.00
CA SER A 163 7.77 -5.22 -1.74
C SER A 163 6.42 -4.72 -1.22
N PHE A 164 6.13 -3.44 -1.38
CA PHE A 164 4.85 -2.85 -1.00
C PHE A 164 3.68 -3.43 -1.81
N THR A 165 3.79 -3.47 -3.14
CA THR A 165 2.73 -4.05 -3.99
C THR A 165 2.56 -5.56 -3.75
N CYS A 166 3.64 -6.29 -3.47
CA CYS A 166 3.55 -7.70 -3.06
C CYS A 166 2.89 -7.87 -1.68
N GLN A 167 3.11 -6.95 -0.73
CA GLN A 167 2.37 -6.96 0.55
C GLN A 167 0.87 -6.74 0.34
N LEU A 168 0.47 -5.78 -0.50
CA LEU A 168 -0.94 -5.56 -0.84
C LEU A 168 -1.56 -6.84 -1.44
N ALA A 169 -0.87 -7.50 -2.38
CA ALA A 169 -1.35 -8.74 -2.98
C ALA A 169 -1.48 -9.88 -1.95
N ALA A 170 -0.51 -10.03 -1.04
CA ALA A 170 -0.56 -11.04 0.01
C ALA A 170 -1.69 -10.78 1.02
N LEU A 171 -1.91 -9.52 1.38
CA LEU A 171 -3.00 -9.10 2.26
C LEU A 171 -4.37 -9.31 1.61
N TYR A 172 -4.49 -9.05 0.32
CA TYR A 172 -5.70 -9.38 -0.43
C TYR A 172 -5.95 -10.89 -0.46
N LEU A 173 -4.92 -11.72 -0.71
CA LEU A 173 -5.02 -13.17 -0.66
C LEU A 173 -5.42 -13.69 0.73
N LEU A 174 -4.89 -13.07 1.80
CA LEU A 174 -5.30 -13.36 3.17
C LEU A 174 -6.79 -13.05 3.39
N ALA A 175 -7.25 -11.88 2.94
CA ALA A 175 -8.65 -11.49 3.05
C ALA A 175 -9.58 -12.44 2.26
N LEU A 176 -9.19 -12.84 1.04
CA LEU A 176 -9.92 -13.83 0.25
C LEU A 176 -10.00 -15.20 0.93
N TYR A 177 -8.90 -15.65 1.52
CA TYR A 177 -8.87 -16.91 2.30
C TYR A 177 -9.81 -16.82 3.51
N GLU A 178 -9.70 -15.76 4.30
CA GLU A 178 -10.53 -15.58 5.49
C GLU A 178 -12.02 -15.42 5.14
N ALA A 179 -12.34 -14.66 4.09
CA ALA A 179 -13.71 -14.50 3.61
C ALA A 179 -14.34 -15.85 3.19
N ALA A 180 -13.57 -16.69 2.49
CA ALA A 180 -14.02 -18.03 2.13
C ALA A 180 -14.17 -18.93 3.36
N ARG A 181 -13.22 -18.89 4.31
CA ARG A 181 -13.23 -19.68 5.54
C ARG A 181 -14.39 -19.31 6.48
N LEU A 182 -14.68 -18.01 6.58
CA LEU A 182 -15.78 -17.48 7.42
C LEU A 182 -17.15 -17.60 6.74
N GLY A 183 -17.19 -17.94 5.45
CA GLY A 183 -18.43 -18.09 4.69
C GLY A 183 -19.06 -16.78 4.25
N SER A 184 -18.35 -15.64 4.36
CA SER A 184 -18.78 -14.34 3.84
C SER A 184 -18.64 -14.22 2.32
N MET A 185 -17.86 -15.10 1.68
CA MET A 185 -17.67 -15.14 0.23
C MET A 185 -17.95 -16.54 -0.32
N ASN A 186 -18.79 -16.63 -1.37
CA ASN A 186 -19.04 -17.88 -2.07
C ASN A 186 -17.91 -18.22 -3.06
N ALA A 187 -17.88 -19.49 -3.51
CA ALA A 187 -16.82 -20.00 -4.39
C ALA A 187 -16.74 -19.28 -5.76
N GLN A 188 -17.87 -18.84 -6.31
CA GLN A 188 -17.89 -18.13 -7.59
C GLN A 188 -17.28 -16.73 -7.47
N THR A 189 -17.63 -16.01 -6.42
CA THR A 189 -17.06 -14.69 -6.11
C THR A 189 -15.57 -14.80 -5.81
N LEU A 190 -15.15 -15.79 -5.03
CA LEU A 190 -13.74 -16.07 -4.77
C LEU A 190 -12.95 -16.31 -6.05
N ALA A 191 -13.47 -17.16 -6.95
CA ALA A 191 -12.83 -17.45 -8.22
C ALA A 191 -12.75 -16.21 -9.14
N PHE A 192 -13.73 -15.30 -9.08
CA PHE A 192 -13.69 -14.01 -9.75
C PHE A 192 -12.50 -13.18 -9.23
N HIS A 193 -12.42 -12.93 -7.93
CA HIS A 193 -11.36 -12.12 -7.33
C HIS A 193 -9.95 -12.69 -7.58
N ILE A 194 -9.80 -14.02 -7.54
CA ILE A 194 -8.53 -14.68 -7.85
C ILE A 194 -8.14 -14.46 -9.31
N ARG A 195 -9.06 -14.57 -10.24
CA ARG A 195 -8.81 -14.36 -11.66
C ARG A 195 -8.38 -12.92 -11.95
N GLU A 196 -9.09 -11.95 -11.38
CA GLU A 196 -8.75 -10.52 -11.55
C GLU A 196 -7.34 -10.22 -10.97
N LEU A 197 -7.03 -10.73 -9.76
CA LEU A 197 -5.67 -10.60 -9.20
C LEU A 197 -4.60 -11.23 -10.09
N GLN A 198 -4.87 -12.37 -10.72
CA GLN A 198 -3.91 -13.02 -11.62
C GLN A 198 -3.75 -12.27 -12.95
N GLY A 199 -4.75 -11.54 -13.39
CA GLY A 199 -4.71 -10.67 -14.58
C GLY A 199 -3.95 -9.38 -14.36
N LEU A 200 -4.01 -8.83 -13.16
CA LEU A 200 -3.46 -7.51 -12.81
C LEU A 200 -1.98 -7.29 -13.20
N PRO A 201 -1.05 -8.26 -13.03
CA PRO A 201 0.33 -8.06 -13.46
C PRO A 201 0.50 -7.78 -14.95
N ALA A 202 -0.36 -8.33 -15.80
CA ALA A 202 -0.30 -8.08 -17.25
C ALA A 202 -0.87 -6.70 -17.59
N SER A 203 -1.94 -6.28 -16.91
CA SER A 203 -2.52 -4.93 -16.99
C SER A 203 -1.48 -3.86 -16.62
N ILE A 204 -0.79 -4.05 -15.50
CA ILE A 204 0.29 -3.15 -15.04
C ILE A 204 1.44 -3.10 -16.05
N GLU A 205 1.93 -4.26 -16.52
CA GLU A 205 3.07 -4.35 -17.44
C GLU A 205 2.82 -3.58 -18.73
N ALA A 206 1.60 -3.62 -19.24
CA ALA A 206 1.20 -2.90 -20.44
C ALA A 206 1.22 -1.37 -20.30
N GLN A 207 1.16 -0.85 -19.07
CA GLN A 207 1.06 0.59 -18.81
C GLN A 207 2.37 1.23 -18.32
N LEU A 208 3.37 0.46 -17.89
CA LEU A 208 4.57 0.98 -17.25
C LEU A 208 5.27 2.08 -18.05
N ASP A 209 5.44 1.91 -19.36
CA ASP A 209 6.11 2.91 -20.20
C ASP A 209 5.27 4.18 -20.36
N ASN A 210 3.94 4.05 -20.46
CA ASN A 210 3.05 5.21 -20.50
C ASN A 210 3.09 5.98 -19.19
N TRP A 211 2.99 5.29 -18.05
CA TRP A 211 3.10 5.93 -16.73
C TRP A 211 4.46 6.59 -16.53
N ARG A 212 5.54 5.97 -17.01
CA ARG A 212 6.89 6.56 -16.98
C ARG A 212 6.93 7.91 -17.71
N HIS A 213 6.38 7.96 -18.92
CA HIS A 213 6.36 9.21 -19.70
C HIS A 213 5.48 10.28 -19.03
N GLN A 214 4.31 9.91 -18.55
CA GLN A 214 3.41 10.84 -17.85
C GLN A 214 4.07 11.38 -16.57
N ALA A 215 4.64 10.50 -15.75
CA ALA A 215 5.29 10.88 -14.50
C ALA A 215 6.50 11.80 -14.73
N ALA A 216 7.30 11.56 -15.77
CA ALA A 216 8.42 12.42 -16.14
C ALA A 216 7.95 13.83 -16.55
N ALA A 217 6.90 13.92 -17.37
CA ALA A 217 6.33 15.20 -17.79
C ALA A 217 5.73 15.98 -16.61
N LEU A 218 5.02 15.27 -15.70
CA LEU A 218 4.47 15.88 -14.49
C LEU A 218 5.58 16.35 -13.54
N ALA A 219 6.63 15.57 -13.34
CA ALA A 219 7.74 15.97 -12.49
C ALA A 219 8.42 17.24 -13.01
N GLU A 220 8.64 17.35 -14.32
CA GLU A 220 9.18 18.58 -14.93
C GLU A 220 8.26 19.79 -14.73
N LYS A 221 6.94 19.58 -14.88
CA LYS A 221 5.92 20.63 -14.71
C LYS A 221 5.83 21.13 -13.26
N TYR A 222 6.00 20.22 -12.29
CA TYR A 222 5.77 20.47 -10.87
C TYR A 222 7.05 20.55 -10.02
N LYS A 223 8.24 20.48 -10.62
CA LYS A 223 9.53 20.47 -9.90
C LYS A 223 9.78 21.67 -8.98
N SER A 224 9.12 22.80 -9.21
CA SER A 224 9.23 23.98 -8.35
C SER A 224 8.31 23.95 -7.12
N ALA A 225 7.38 23.01 -7.04
CA ALA A 225 6.52 22.88 -5.88
C ALA A 225 7.27 22.22 -4.71
N ASN A 226 7.20 22.85 -3.55
CA ASN A 226 7.89 22.40 -2.33
C ASN A 226 6.98 21.60 -1.37
N THR A 227 5.68 21.59 -1.65
CA THR A 227 4.67 20.92 -0.82
C THR A 227 3.58 20.32 -1.70
N PHE A 228 3.14 19.11 -1.38
CA PHE A 228 2.01 18.42 -2.02
C PHE A 228 1.06 17.87 -0.97
N LEU A 229 -0.24 17.90 -1.25
CA LEU A 229 -1.23 17.19 -0.47
C LEU A 229 -1.79 16.01 -1.29
N TYR A 230 -1.69 14.81 -0.74
CA TYR A 230 -2.21 13.60 -1.34
C TYR A 230 -3.56 13.24 -0.71
N LEU A 231 -4.55 12.98 -1.53
CA LEU A 231 -5.92 12.78 -1.09
C LEU A 231 -6.47 11.45 -1.60
N GLY A 232 -7.03 10.66 -0.69
CA GLY A 232 -7.71 9.41 -1.01
C GLY A 232 -8.92 9.18 -0.09
N ARG A 233 -9.84 8.30 -0.49
CA ARG A 233 -11.02 7.95 0.28
C ARG A 233 -11.17 6.43 0.39
N GLY A 234 -11.54 5.92 1.57
CA GLY A 234 -11.56 4.47 1.82
C GLY A 234 -10.18 3.87 1.59
N ILE A 235 -10.10 2.78 0.87
CA ILE A 235 -8.84 2.05 0.61
C ILE A 235 -7.79 2.92 -0.11
N HIS A 236 -8.20 3.88 -0.93
CA HIS A 236 -7.31 4.81 -1.64
C HIS A 236 -6.56 5.76 -0.70
N TYR A 237 -7.06 5.99 0.53
CA TYR A 237 -6.33 6.79 1.52
C TYR A 237 -4.98 6.17 1.90
N ALA A 238 -4.92 4.86 1.99
CA ALA A 238 -3.65 4.16 2.22
C ALA A 238 -2.61 4.48 1.13
N ILE A 239 -3.06 4.57 -0.12
CA ILE A 239 -2.22 4.87 -1.29
C ILE A 239 -1.85 6.35 -1.34
N ALA A 240 -2.75 7.25 -0.96
CA ALA A 240 -2.43 8.68 -0.81
C ALA A 240 -1.29 8.87 0.22
N ARG A 241 -1.33 8.17 1.35
CA ARG A 241 -0.25 8.19 2.34
C ARG A 241 1.06 7.62 1.82
N GLU A 242 0.98 6.52 1.07
CA GLU A 242 2.17 5.89 0.49
C GLU A 242 2.81 6.77 -0.59
N GLY A 243 2.01 7.37 -1.48
CA GLY A 243 2.50 8.33 -2.48
C GLY A 243 3.18 9.54 -1.85
N ALA A 244 2.59 10.10 -0.79
CA ALA A 244 3.18 11.19 -0.03
C ALA A 244 4.50 10.77 0.65
N LEU A 245 4.58 9.55 1.19
CA LEU A 245 5.81 9.02 1.78
C LEU A 245 6.89 8.85 0.73
N LYS A 246 6.59 8.26 -0.42
CA LYS A 246 7.55 8.07 -1.53
C LYS A 246 8.10 9.40 -2.02
N LEU A 247 7.27 10.43 -2.15
CA LEU A 247 7.73 11.75 -2.57
C LEU A 247 8.71 12.34 -1.55
N LYS A 248 8.40 12.27 -0.25
CA LYS A 248 9.29 12.73 0.82
C LYS A 248 10.63 12.01 0.83
N GLU A 249 10.60 10.68 0.77
CA GLU A 249 11.80 9.85 0.82
C GLU A 249 12.72 10.07 -0.36
N ALA A 250 12.17 10.07 -1.59
CA ALA A 250 12.95 10.12 -2.80
C ALA A 250 13.43 11.54 -3.15
N SER A 251 12.60 12.57 -2.99
CA SER A 251 12.86 13.92 -3.52
C SER A 251 13.08 14.99 -2.46
N TYR A 252 12.86 14.69 -1.18
CA TYR A 252 12.89 15.61 -0.03
C TYR A 252 11.84 16.72 -0.09
N VAL A 253 10.87 16.60 -0.99
CA VAL A 253 9.72 17.49 -1.09
C VAL A 253 8.73 17.15 0.03
N HIS A 254 8.23 18.16 0.73
CA HIS A 254 7.23 17.95 1.77
C HIS A 254 5.93 17.42 1.14
N ALA A 255 5.37 16.37 1.71
CA ALA A 255 4.10 15.81 1.25
C ALA A 255 3.33 15.15 2.38
N GLU A 256 2.01 15.31 2.41
CA GLU A 256 1.13 14.70 3.41
C GLU A 256 -0.06 14.03 2.74
N GLY A 257 -0.47 12.88 3.32
CA GLY A 257 -1.65 12.14 2.87
C GLY A 257 -2.82 12.33 3.81
N TYR A 258 -3.99 12.72 3.28
CA TYR A 258 -5.22 12.95 4.03
C TYR A 258 -6.38 12.13 3.47
N PRO A 259 -7.33 11.71 4.34
CA PRO A 259 -8.64 11.32 3.83
C PRO A 259 -9.26 12.52 3.10
N THR A 260 -9.82 12.28 1.91
CA THR A 260 -10.39 13.34 1.05
C THR A 260 -11.40 14.23 1.81
N GLY A 261 -12.17 13.64 2.74
CA GLY A 261 -13.14 14.38 3.56
C GLY A 261 -12.49 15.35 4.55
N GLU A 262 -11.31 15.02 5.07
CA GLU A 262 -10.59 15.79 6.08
C GLU A 262 -9.93 17.05 5.54
N LEU A 263 -9.80 17.19 4.21
CA LEU A 263 -9.21 18.39 3.62
C LEU A 263 -9.91 19.67 4.12
N LYS A 264 -11.26 19.64 4.20
CA LYS A 264 -12.07 20.79 4.60
C LYS A 264 -11.98 21.15 6.11
N HIS A 265 -11.40 20.26 6.91
CA HIS A 265 -11.31 20.42 8.37
C HIS A 265 -9.98 21.00 8.86
N GLY A 266 -9.26 21.72 7.98
CA GLY A 266 -8.01 22.41 8.32
C GLY A 266 -7.04 22.50 7.14
N PRO A 267 -6.60 21.38 6.54
CA PRO A 267 -5.58 21.40 5.49
C PRO A 267 -5.96 22.24 4.25
N ASN A 268 -7.25 22.51 4.03
CA ASN A 268 -7.73 23.39 2.95
C ASN A 268 -7.14 24.82 3.03
N ALA A 269 -6.69 25.25 4.20
CA ALA A 269 -6.00 26.54 4.35
C ALA A 269 -4.65 26.60 3.60
N LEU A 270 -4.07 25.44 3.28
CA LEU A 270 -2.83 25.33 2.51
C LEU A 270 -3.05 25.35 0.99
N VAL A 271 -4.29 25.13 0.54
CA VAL A 271 -4.61 25.01 -0.88
C VAL A 271 -4.35 26.33 -1.61
N SER A 272 -3.52 26.27 -2.62
CA SER A 272 -3.13 27.39 -3.47
C SER A 272 -2.58 26.85 -4.79
N ASP A 273 -2.27 27.73 -5.73
CA ASP A 273 -1.60 27.39 -6.99
C ASP A 273 -0.17 26.83 -6.81
N SER A 274 0.46 27.11 -5.65
CA SER A 274 1.80 26.64 -5.29
C SER A 274 1.81 25.31 -4.52
N VAL A 275 0.65 24.81 -4.06
CA VAL A 275 0.50 23.55 -3.34
C VAL A 275 -0.39 22.60 -4.15
N PRO A 276 0.19 21.80 -5.07
CA PRO A 276 -0.58 20.85 -5.86
C PRO A 276 -1.23 19.77 -5.01
N LEU A 277 -2.43 19.39 -5.41
CA LEU A 277 -3.16 18.25 -4.84
C LEU A 277 -2.98 17.03 -5.73
N VAL A 278 -2.59 15.90 -5.17
CA VAL A 278 -2.60 14.59 -5.85
C VAL A 278 -3.80 13.81 -5.34
N VAL A 279 -4.77 13.54 -6.21
CA VAL A 279 -6.08 12.99 -5.82
C VAL A 279 -6.29 11.62 -6.44
N LEU A 280 -6.49 10.58 -5.61
CA LEU A 280 -6.91 9.26 -6.03
C LEU A 280 -8.41 9.31 -6.33
N ALA A 281 -8.77 9.20 -7.60
CA ALA A 281 -10.12 9.41 -8.12
C ALA A 281 -10.60 8.26 -9.03
N THR A 282 -10.07 7.07 -8.80
CA THR A 282 -10.51 5.86 -9.50
C THR A 282 -11.85 5.35 -8.95
N VAL A 283 -12.51 4.52 -9.73
CA VAL A 283 -13.82 3.93 -9.38
C VAL A 283 -13.95 2.52 -9.93
N ASP A 284 -14.53 1.64 -9.14
CA ASP A 284 -15.12 0.40 -9.60
C ASP A 284 -16.65 0.59 -9.72
N PRO A 285 -17.20 0.70 -10.95
CA PRO A 285 -18.63 0.95 -11.13
C PRO A 285 -19.52 -0.22 -10.70
N ALA A 286 -18.95 -1.41 -10.50
CA ALA A 286 -19.69 -2.57 -10.01
C ALA A 286 -19.90 -2.56 -8.49
N LEU A 287 -19.15 -1.74 -7.75
CA LEU A 287 -19.24 -1.66 -6.30
C LEU A 287 -19.91 -0.34 -5.86
N PRO A 288 -21.15 -0.37 -5.31
CA PRO A 288 -21.87 0.86 -4.91
C PRO A 288 -21.10 1.77 -3.96
N GLY A 289 -20.31 1.19 -3.06
CA GLY A 289 -19.45 1.95 -2.15
C GLY A 289 -18.32 2.71 -2.88
N SER A 290 -17.76 2.13 -3.93
CA SER A 290 -16.79 2.79 -4.81
C SER A 290 -17.41 3.98 -5.53
N VAL A 291 -18.59 3.78 -6.14
CA VAL A 291 -19.34 4.86 -6.81
C VAL A 291 -19.62 6.02 -5.87
N LEU A 292 -20.08 5.74 -4.65
CA LEU A 292 -20.31 6.79 -3.65
C LEU A 292 -19.02 7.56 -3.30
N ARG A 293 -17.90 6.87 -3.13
CA ARG A 293 -16.60 7.51 -2.87
C ARG A 293 -16.16 8.39 -4.03
N TYR A 294 -16.34 7.91 -5.25
CA TYR A 294 -16.05 8.66 -6.48
C TYR A 294 -16.89 9.93 -6.60
N GLU A 295 -18.22 9.86 -6.39
CA GLU A 295 -19.10 11.03 -6.40
C GLU A 295 -18.68 12.11 -5.39
N LYS A 296 -18.28 11.67 -4.18
CA LYS A 296 -17.74 12.60 -3.17
C LYS A 296 -16.40 13.21 -3.58
N THR A 297 -15.59 12.46 -4.31
CA THR A 297 -14.32 12.97 -4.85
C THR A 297 -14.56 13.96 -5.98
N LEU A 298 -15.51 13.69 -6.89
CA LEU A 298 -15.93 14.65 -7.91
C LEU A 298 -16.42 15.97 -7.29
N GLN A 299 -17.22 15.91 -6.24
CA GLN A 299 -17.67 17.12 -5.55
C GLN A 299 -16.49 17.91 -4.98
N LEU A 300 -15.51 17.22 -4.36
CA LEU A 300 -14.30 17.89 -3.88
C LEU A 300 -13.54 18.56 -5.03
N LEU A 301 -13.35 17.87 -6.16
CA LEU A 301 -12.61 18.42 -7.31
C LEU A 301 -13.28 19.68 -7.86
N ARG A 302 -14.62 19.72 -7.93
CA ARG A 302 -15.36 20.95 -8.29
C ARG A 302 -15.07 22.10 -7.34
N ASP A 303 -15.07 21.82 -6.01
CA ASP A 303 -14.75 22.83 -5.01
C ASP A 303 -13.30 23.31 -5.14
N MET A 304 -12.36 22.42 -5.42
CA MET A 304 -10.94 22.74 -5.57
C MET A 304 -10.68 23.54 -6.88
N GLN A 305 -11.34 23.18 -7.96
CA GLN A 305 -11.29 23.92 -9.22
C GLN A 305 -11.80 25.36 -9.03
N ALA A 306 -12.91 25.54 -8.29
CA ALA A 306 -13.47 26.86 -7.97
C ALA A 306 -12.50 27.71 -7.11
N GLN A 307 -11.63 27.09 -6.34
CA GLN A 307 -10.58 27.74 -5.53
C GLN A 307 -9.28 27.99 -6.32
N GLY A 308 -9.19 27.55 -7.57
CA GLY A 308 -7.99 27.68 -8.39
C GLY A 308 -6.87 26.71 -8.02
N ALA A 309 -7.18 25.62 -7.32
CA ALA A 309 -6.20 24.61 -6.95
C ALA A 309 -5.66 23.86 -8.17
N ARG A 310 -4.37 23.51 -8.15
CA ARG A 310 -3.76 22.64 -9.15
C ARG A 310 -3.91 21.19 -8.72
N VAL A 311 -4.62 20.42 -9.52
CA VAL A 311 -4.94 19.02 -9.21
C VAL A 311 -4.26 18.08 -10.21
N ILE A 312 -3.52 17.10 -9.70
CA ILE A 312 -3.06 15.91 -10.43
C ILE A 312 -3.97 14.77 -9.99
N ALA A 313 -4.81 14.27 -10.87
CA ALA A 313 -5.70 13.16 -10.55
C ALA A 313 -5.13 11.82 -11.04
N VAL A 314 -5.22 10.77 -10.23
CA VAL A 314 -5.10 9.38 -10.68
C VAL A 314 -6.52 8.87 -10.90
N ALA A 315 -6.88 8.57 -12.14
CA ALA A 315 -8.24 8.27 -12.56
C ALA A 315 -8.28 7.05 -13.50
N ASN A 316 -9.47 6.46 -13.67
CA ASN A 316 -9.65 5.40 -14.66
C ASN A 316 -9.44 5.91 -16.09
N SER A 317 -8.91 5.06 -16.95
CA SER A 317 -8.84 5.32 -18.39
C SER A 317 -10.21 5.72 -18.93
N SER A 318 -10.22 6.78 -19.77
CA SER A 318 -11.44 7.36 -20.36
C SER A 318 -12.39 8.10 -19.40
N ASP A 319 -11.99 8.39 -18.15
CA ASP A 319 -12.77 9.23 -17.26
C ASP A 319 -12.72 10.70 -17.68
N THR A 320 -13.77 11.14 -18.37
CA THR A 320 -13.88 12.51 -18.89
C THR A 320 -14.34 13.53 -17.83
N GLU A 321 -15.02 13.09 -16.77
CA GLU A 321 -15.48 13.98 -15.70
C GLU A 321 -14.29 14.43 -14.83
N ILE A 322 -13.44 13.49 -14.43
CA ILE A 322 -12.21 13.84 -13.71
C ILE A 322 -11.29 14.67 -14.59
N ALA A 323 -11.12 14.33 -15.87
CA ALA A 323 -10.29 15.07 -16.79
C ALA A 323 -10.72 16.55 -16.98
N ALA A 324 -12.02 16.83 -16.88
CA ALA A 324 -12.55 18.20 -16.96
C ALA A 324 -12.30 19.05 -15.69
N LEU A 325 -12.04 18.38 -14.54
CA LEU A 325 -11.88 19.04 -13.23
C LEU A 325 -10.43 19.13 -12.78
N ALA A 326 -9.58 18.20 -13.23
CA ALA A 326 -8.17 18.14 -12.86
C ALA A 326 -7.31 19.01 -13.80
N SER A 327 -6.17 19.50 -13.30
CA SER A 327 -5.15 20.19 -14.11
C SER A 327 -4.34 19.22 -14.95
N ASP A 328 -4.17 18.00 -14.45
CA ASP A 328 -3.46 16.88 -15.09
C ASP A 328 -4.03 15.57 -14.60
N CYS A 329 -3.94 14.52 -15.43
CA CYS A 329 -4.37 13.18 -15.08
C CYS A 329 -3.28 12.14 -15.34
N ILE A 330 -3.19 11.16 -14.47
CA ILE A 330 -2.54 9.88 -14.71
C ILE A 330 -3.64 8.83 -14.79
N TYR A 331 -3.68 8.10 -15.88
CA TYR A 331 -4.74 7.11 -16.09
C TYR A 331 -4.28 5.71 -15.73
N VAL A 332 -5.13 4.99 -15.01
CA VAL A 332 -4.99 3.55 -14.74
C VAL A 332 -6.15 2.79 -15.39
N GLU A 333 -5.93 1.55 -15.79
CA GLU A 333 -7.02 0.74 -16.29
C GLU A 333 -8.05 0.44 -15.19
N PRO A 334 -9.34 0.32 -15.55
CA PRO A 334 -10.36 -0.08 -14.59
C PRO A 334 -10.07 -1.47 -14.03
N GLU A 335 -10.06 -1.56 -12.72
CA GLU A 335 -9.86 -2.79 -11.95
C GLU A 335 -10.94 -2.88 -10.86
N PRO A 336 -11.23 -4.05 -10.29
CA PRO A 336 -12.04 -4.15 -9.09
C PRO A 336 -11.44 -3.28 -7.95
N GLU A 337 -12.32 -2.65 -7.16
CA GLU A 337 -11.94 -1.68 -6.11
C GLU A 337 -10.74 -2.10 -5.27
N TYR A 338 -10.72 -3.35 -4.82
CA TYR A 338 -9.69 -3.86 -3.92
C TYR A 338 -8.34 -4.14 -4.60
N LEU A 339 -8.27 -4.07 -5.93
CA LEU A 339 -7.03 -4.20 -6.71
C LEU A 339 -6.48 -2.84 -7.17
N LEU A 340 -7.33 -1.80 -7.23
CA LEU A 340 -6.94 -0.44 -7.60
C LEU A 340 -5.73 0.07 -6.80
N PRO A 341 -5.60 -0.15 -5.48
CA PRO A 341 -4.42 0.26 -4.71
C PRO A 341 -3.08 -0.21 -5.29
N ILE A 342 -3.03 -1.41 -5.87
CA ILE A 342 -1.81 -1.96 -6.46
C ILE A 342 -1.47 -1.24 -7.78
N ALA A 343 -2.47 -0.89 -8.59
CA ALA A 343 -2.27 -0.16 -9.83
C ALA A 343 -1.94 1.32 -9.60
N GLU A 344 -2.64 1.98 -8.67
CA GLU A 344 -2.52 3.41 -8.39
C GLU A 344 -1.17 3.83 -7.81
N VAL A 345 -0.56 2.98 -6.99
CA VAL A 345 0.68 3.34 -6.32
C VAL A 345 1.87 3.43 -7.29
N ILE A 346 1.84 2.66 -8.37
CA ILE A 346 2.98 2.55 -9.30
C ILE A 346 3.28 3.88 -10.02
N PRO A 347 2.29 4.57 -10.63
CA PRO A 347 2.55 5.90 -11.21
C PRO A 347 2.96 6.94 -10.15
N LEU A 348 2.54 6.81 -8.88
CA LEU A 348 3.01 7.69 -7.80
C LEU A 348 4.47 7.41 -7.43
N GLN A 349 4.90 6.15 -7.46
CA GLN A 349 6.32 5.79 -7.30
C GLN A 349 7.17 6.36 -8.44
N LEU A 350 6.69 6.28 -9.69
CA LEU A 350 7.36 6.87 -10.84
C LEU A 350 7.41 8.40 -10.74
N PHE A 351 6.33 9.06 -10.31
CA PHE A 351 6.31 10.50 -10.09
C PHE A 351 7.36 10.91 -9.05
N SER A 352 7.42 10.19 -7.93
CA SER A 352 8.41 10.44 -6.88
C SER A 352 9.85 10.24 -7.38
N TYR A 353 10.08 9.21 -8.21
CA TYR A 353 11.36 8.95 -8.85
C TYR A 353 11.80 10.12 -9.74
N PHE A 354 10.94 10.60 -10.64
CA PHE A 354 11.27 11.70 -11.53
C PHE A 354 11.39 13.04 -10.80
N MET A 355 10.62 13.28 -9.76
CA MET A 355 10.82 14.43 -8.87
C MET A 355 12.20 14.40 -8.21
N ALA A 356 12.67 13.24 -7.77
CA ALA A 356 14.02 13.08 -7.22
C ALA A 356 15.10 13.44 -8.26
N LEU A 357 14.95 12.97 -9.50
CA LEU A 357 15.88 13.32 -10.59
C LEU A 357 15.86 14.82 -10.88
N ALA A 358 14.68 15.45 -10.94
CA ALA A 358 14.54 16.88 -11.16
C ALA A 358 15.20 17.73 -10.05
N HIS A 359 15.29 17.19 -8.84
CA HIS A 359 15.95 17.81 -7.69
C HIS A 359 17.41 17.38 -7.52
N GLY A 360 17.96 16.54 -8.42
CA GLY A 360 19.35 16.06 -8.35
C GLY A 360 19.64 15.16 -7.15
N VAL A 361 18.63 14.46 -6.62
CA VAL A 361 18.75 13.59 -5.45
C VAL A 361 19.14 12.18 -5.86
N ASN A 362 19.99 11.51 -5.07
CA ASN A 362 20.27 10.09 -5.22
C ASN A 362 19.06 9.28 -4.74
N VAL A 363 18.26 8.80 -5.69
CA VAL A 363 16.98 8.14 -5.45
C VAL A 363 17.12 6.77 -4.77
N ASP A 364 18.24 6.06 -5.00
CA ASP A 364 18.46 4.73 -4.41
C ASP A 364 18.91 4.81 -2.95
N ARG A 365 19.60 5.90 -2.58
CA ARG A 365 20.18 6.13 -1.25
C ARG A 365 19.87 7.54 -0.75
N PRO A 366 18.62 7.85 -0.44
CA PRO A 366 18.27 9.15 0.11
C PRO A 366 18.94 9.36 1.48
N ARG A 367 19.23 10.64 1.76
CA ARG A 367 19.92 11.02 3.01
C ARG A 367 19.13 10.60 4.25
N ASN A 368 19.84 10.28 5.34
CA ASN A 368 19.28 9.97 6.66
C ASN A 368 18.34 8.76 6.71
N LEU A 369 18.27 7.94 5.63
CA LEU A 369 17.47 6.74 5.59
C LEU A 369 18.34 5.50 5.40
N SER A 370 17.87 4.37 5.91
CA SER A 370 18.44 3.03 5.71
C SER A 370 17.34 2.07 5.26
N LYS A 371 17.73 0.97 4.57
CA LYS A 371 16.75 0.00 4.05
C LYS A 371 15.95 -0.70 5.16
N ALA A 372 16.58 -0.92 6.31
CA ALA A 372 15.93 -1.41 7.52
C ALA A 372 16.49 -0.66 8.74
N VAL A 373 15.61 -0.27 9.65
CA VAL A 373 15.99 0.23 10.97
C VAL A 373 16.17 -1.00 11.86
N VAL A 374 17.42 -1.34 12.15
CA VAL A 374 17.80 -2.45 13.03
C VAL A 374 18.31 -1.91 14.35
N GLU A 375 18.09 -2.64 15.45
CA GLU A 375 18.72 -2.29 16.72
C GLU A 375 20.25 -2.37 16.58
N PRO A 376 20.99 -1.39 17.10
CA PRO A 376 22.43 -1.53 17.19
C PRO A 376 22.73 -2.74 18.08
N HIS A 377 23.52 -3.69 17.56
CA HIS A 377 24.02 -4.77 18.42
C HIS A 377 24.72 -4.14 19.62
N PRO A 378 24.40 -4.53 20.86
CA PRO A 378 25.19 -4.09 22.01
C PRO A 378 26.63 -4.48 21.70
N SER A 379 27.50 -3.47 21.62
CA SER A 379 28.93 -3.67 21.43
C SER A 379 29.43 -4.58 22.55
N SER A 380 29.86 -5.79 22.15
CA SER A 380 30.56 -6.76 22.98
C SER A 380 31.85 -6.15 23.59
#